data_2bce04c17ffa833c6b35eda2e5ef4ca7
#
_entry.id   2bce04c17ffa833c6b35eda2e5ef4ca7
#
_cell.length_a   1.000
_cell.length_b   1.000
_cell.length_c   1.000
_cell.angle_alpha   90.00
_cell.angle_beta   90.00
_cell.angle_gamma   90.00
#
_symmetry.space_group_name_H-M   'P 1'
#
loop_
_entity.id
_entity.type
_entity.pdbx_description
1 polymer ?
#
loop_
_entity_poly.entity_id
_entity_poly.type
_entity_poly.pdbx_seq_one_letter_code
_entity_poly.pdbx_strand_id
1 'polypeptide(L)'
;SGFLEELSRELMAEFPDMKGFSYRNIRSIKQWYLFYNEPYTIWQQVVSKLGEEKFFSIPWGHHLYIISQCKEVDKALFYLNETVENGWSRAVLLNFLDTNLYERQGKAVNNFSRLLPKPQSDLALQTLKDPYNFDFLTITKDFQELELEKVLTQNITRFLLELGKGFAFVGRQMPLEVGDETIYPDLLFYHLELRCYCLLYTSDAADDLI
;
A
#
# COMPACT_ATOMS: atom_id res chain seq x y z
N SER A 1 -19.60 -14.99 27.05
CA SER A 1 -19.71 -13.55 26.69
C SER A 1 -19.76 -12.67 27.92
N GLY A 2 -20.38 -13.09 29.01
CA GLY A 2 -20.55 -12.30 30.25
C GLY A 2 -19.25 -11.81 30.89
N PHE A 3 -18.19 -12.62 30.89
CA PHE A 3 -16.89 -12.24 31.49
C PHE A 3 -16.27 -10.97 30.92
N LEU A 4 -16.23 -10.83 29.56
CA LEU A 4 -15.63 -9.63 28.95
C LEU A 4 -16.48 -8.37 29.19
N GLU A 5 -17.78 -8.50 29.33
CA GLU A 5 -18.68 -7.39 29.68
C GLU A 5 -18.47 -6.95 31.12
N GLU A 6 -18.31 -7.90 32.03
CA GLU A 6 -18.02 -7.66 33.46
C GLU A 6 -16.64 -7.00 33.59
N LEU A 7 -15.59 -7.56 32.95
CA LEU A 7 -14.27 -7.01 32.95
C LEU A 7 -14.24 -5.56 32.38
N SER A 8 -15.00 -5.28 31.30
CA SER A 8 -15.13 -3.93 30.77
C SER A 8 -15.69 -2.96 31.79
N ARG A 9 -16.73 -3.38 32.52
CA ARG A 9 -17.39 -2.57 33.53
C ARG A 9 -16.47 -2.28 34.70
N GLU A 10 -15.77 -3.30 35.18
CA GLU A 10 -14.84 -3.16 36.32
C GLU A 10 -13.66 -2.26 35.96
N LEU A 11 -13.05 -2.45 34.78
CA LEU A 11 -11.95 -1.60 34.32
C LEU A 11 -12.35 -0.13 34.13
N MET A 12 -13.55 0.12 33.58
CA MET A 12 -14.05 1.50 33.46
C MET A 12 -14.40 2.13 34.82
N ALA A 13 -14.78 1.33 35.82
CA ALA A 13 -15.03 1.81 37.18
C ALA A 13 -13.72 2.10 37.92
N GLU A 14 -12.73 1.24 37.80
CA GLU A 14 -11.41 1.38 38.46
C GLU A 14 -10.55 2.50 37.82
N PHE A 15 -10.67 2.69 36.51
CA PHE A 15 -9.89 3.65 35.74
C PHE A 15 -10.78 4.62 34.95
N PRO A 16 -11.55 5.51 35.61
CA PRO A 16 -12.56 6.34 34.94
C PRO A 16 -11.97 7.35 33.92
N ASP A 17 -10.73 7.78 34.16
CA ASP A 17 -10.02 8.72 33.29
C ASP A 17 -9.35 8.06 32.07
N MET A 18 -9.25 6.73 32.04
CA MET A 18 -8.63 5.99 30.96
C MET A 18 -9.66 5.60 29.89
N LYS A 19 -9.31 5.86 28.64
CA LYS A 19 -10.10 5.43 27.47
C LYS A 19 -9.61 4.08 26.97
N GLY A 20 -10.52 3.33 26.33
CA GLY A 20 -10.12 2.09 25.65
C GLY A 20 -10.68 0.81 26.31
N PHE A 21 -11.34 0.88 27.44
CA PHE A 21 -11.90 -0.28 28.15
C PHE A 21 -13.35 -0.63 27.77
N SER A 22 -13.88 -0.08 26.67
CA SER A 22 -15.19 -0.50 26.18
C SER A 22 -15.20 -1.99 25.83
N TYR A 23 -16.33 -2.66 26.02
CA TYR A 23 -16.51 -4.07 25.68
C TYR A 23 -16.02 -4.41 24.27
N ARG A 24 -16.35 -3.54 23.28
CA ARG A 24 -15.92 -3.71 21.91
C ARG A 24 -14.39 -3.72 21.78
N ASN A 25 -13.71 -2.80 22.46
CA ASN A 25 -12.26 -2.71 22.40
C ASN A 25 -11.57 -3.86 23.14
N ILE A 26 -12.07 -4.28 24.31
CA ILE A 26 -11.56 -5.45 25.05
C ILE A 26 -11.71 -6.73 24.21
N ARG A 27 -12.81 -6.88 23.50
CA ARG A 27 -12.99 -7.99 22.55
C ARG A 27 -11.94 -7.94 21.42
N SER A 28 -11.65 -6.76 20.90
CA SER A 28 -10.62 -6.57 19.87
C SER A 28 -9.21 -6.85 20.41
N ILE A 29 -8.91 -6.44 21.65
CA ILE A 29 -7.64 -6.77 22.34
C ILE A 29 -7.48 -8.28 22.47
N LYS A 30 -8.55 -8.99 22.88
CA LYS A 30 -8.53 -10.46 22.94
C LYS A 30 -8.24 -11.08 21.57
N GLN A 31 -8.89 -10.62 20.50
CA GLN A 31 -8.66 -11.13 19.15
C GLN A 31 -7.23 -10.88 18.69
N TRP A 32 -6.70 -9.69 18.93
CA TRP A 32 -5.32 -9.31 18.62
C TRP A 32 -4.32 -10.19 19.38
N TYR A 33 -4.54 -10.40 20.69
CA TYR A 33 -3.70 -11.26 21.51
C TYR A 33 -3.68 -12.70 20.98
N LEU A 34 -4.83 -13.28 20.71
CA LEU A 34 -4.93 -14.64 20.19
C LEU A 34 -4.28 -14.78 18.82
N PHE A 35 -4.41 -13.79 17.96
CA PHE A 35 -3.84 -13.81 16.63
C PHE A 35 -2.30 -13.88 16.64
N TYR A 36 -1.66 -13.14 17.53
CA TYR A 36 -0.19 -13.05 17.58
C TYR A 36 0.45 -13.98 18.63
N ASN A 37 -0.29 -14.53 19.54
CA ASN A 37 0.26 -15.31 20.66
C ASN A 37 -0.17 -16.79 20.69
N GLU A 38 -1.03 -17.21 19.80
CA GLU A 38 -1.41 -18.63 19.71
C GLU A 38 -1.10 -19.21 18.33
N PRO A 39 -0.14 -20.16 18.25
CA PRO A 39 0.78 -20.63 19.31
C PRO A 39 1.86 -19.59 19.64
N TYR A 40 2.45 -19.65 20.85
CA TYR A 40 3.50 -18.73 21.34
C TYR A 40 4.67 -18.54 20.37
N THR A 41 4.95 -19.52 19.50
CA THR A 41 5.95 -19.43 18.42
C THR A 41 5.68 -18.28 17.45
N ILE A 42 4.42 -17.86 17.28
CA ILE A 42 4.05 -16.73 16.41
C ILE A 42 4.60 -15.42 17.01
N TRP A 43 4.42 -15.19 18.31
CA TRP A 43 4.97 -14.02 18.96
C TRP A 43 6.49 -13.91 18.83
N GLN A 44 7.18 -15.04 18.99
CA GLN A 44 8.63 -15.09 18.77
C GLN A 44 9.02 -14.71 17.33
N GLN A 45 8.24 -15.13 16.33
CA GLN A 45 8.47 -14.72 14.93
C GLN A 45 8.23 -13.23 14.72
N VAL A 46 7.16 -12.66 15.30
CA VAL A 46 6.87 -11.22 15.24
C VAL A 46 8.04 -10.41 15.80
N VAL A 47 8.51 -10.75 17.00
CA VAL A 47 9.62 -10.06 17.66
C VAL A 47 10.93 -10.25 16.89
N SER A 48 11.19 -11.44 16.35
CA SER A 48 12.40 -11.71 15.57
C SER A 48 12.45 -10.97 14.25
N LYS A 49 11.32 -10.84 13.55
CA LYS A 49 11.26 -10.23 12.21
C LYS A 49 11.10 -8.71 12.25
N LEU A 50 10.30 -8.18 13.17
CA LEU A 50 9.95 -6.76 13.21
C LEU A 50 10.62 -6.02 14.38
N GLY A 51 10.84 -6.70 15.50
CA GLY A 51 11.24 -6.10 16.76
C GLY A 51 10.03 -5.59 17.56
N GLU A 52 10.12 -5.72 18.88
CA GLU A 52 9.03 -5.38 19.80
C GLU A 52 8.71 -3.88 19.76
N GLU A 53 9.73 -3.02 19.79
CA GLU A 53 9.56 -1.57 19.76
C GLU A 53 8.83 -1.09 18.49
N LYS A 54 9.21 -1.58 17.33
CA LYS A 54 8.56 -1.26 16.06
C LYS A 54 7.12 -1.77 16.02
N PHE A 55 6.88 -2.99 16.53
CA PHE A 55 5.55 -3.58 16.58
C PHE A 55 4.59 -2.72 17.40
N PHE A 56 4.98 -2.28 18.59
CA PHE A 56 4.16 -1.43 19.44
C PHE A 56 4.10 0.04 19.02
N SER A 57 4.98 0.48 18.12
CA SER A 57 4.89 1.83 17.52
C SER A 57 3.75 1.97 16.51
N ILE A 58 3.25 0.84 15.99
CA ILE A 58 2.16 0.84 15.02
C ILE A 58 0.83 1.24 15.68
N PRO A 59 0.07 2.19 15.11
CA PRO A 59 -1.20 2.60 15.71
C PRO A 59 -2.19 1.45 15.85
N TRP A 60 -2.91 1.41 16.97
CA TRP A 60 -3.88 0.36 17.29
C TRP A 60 -4.88 0.07 16.16
N GLY A 61 -5.38 1.12 15.49
CA GLY A 61 -6.29 0.97 14.36
C GLY A 61 -5.71 0.18 13.20
N HIS A 62 -4.39 0.29 12.93
CA HIS A 62 -3.72 -0.47 11.88
C HIS A 62 -3.69 -1.96 12.23
N HIS A 63 -3.35 -2.31 13.47
CA HIS A 63 -3.40 -3.69 13.94
C HIS A 63 -4.77 -4.31 13.73
N LEU A 64 -5.85 -3.60 14.08
CA LEU A 64 -7.21 -4.12 13.94
C LEU A 64 -7.58 -4.38 12.49
N TYR A 65 -7.19 -3.49 11.56
CA TYR A 65 -7.42 -3.73 10.15
C TYR A 65 -6.64 -4.91 9.62
N ILE A 66 -5.37 -5.01 9.96
CA ILE A 66 -4.50 -6.10 9.52
C ILE A 66 -5.08 -7.45 9.99
N ILE A 67 -5.38 -7.61 11.28
CA ILE A 67 -5.91 -8.89 11.80
C ILE A 67 -7.33 -9.20 11.30
N SER A 68 -8.09 -8.20 10.85
CA SER A 68 -9.42 -8.43 10.25
C SER A 68 -9.35 -8.95 8.82
N GLN A 69 -8.31 -8.59 8.07
CA GLN A 69 -8.13 -8.93 6.66
C GLN A 69 -7.13 -10.09 6.46
N CYS A 70 -6.15 -10.22 7.33
CA CYS A 70 -5.14 -11.25 7.22
C CYS A 70 -5.50 -12.45 8.10
N LYS A 71 -5.56 -13.65 7.51
CA LYS A 71 -5.73 -14.91 8.25
C LYS A 71 -4.40 -15.53 8.65
N GLU A 72 -3.36 -15.23 7.89
CA GLU A 72 -2.01 -15.77 8.06
C GLU A 72 -1.09 -14.72 8.68
N VAL A 73 -0.26 -15.17 9.62
CA VAL A 73 0.67 -14.29 10.34
C VAL A 73 1.73 -13.70 9.43
N ASP A 74 2.24 -14.47 8.47
CA ASP A 74 3.26 -13.96 7.53
C ASP A 74 2.72 -12.81 6.67
N LYS A 75 1.47 -12.91 6.23
CA LYS A 75 0.77 -11.82 5.54
C LYS A 75 0.58 -10.60 6.45
N ALA A 76 0.20 -10.81 7.70
CA ALA A 76 0.06 -9.72 8.67
C ALA A 76 1.40 -9.05 8.97
N LEU A 77 2.46 -9.82 9.18
CA LEU A 77 3.82 -9.32 9.39
C LEU A 77 4.32 -8.49 8.22
N PHE A 78 4.04 -8.91 7.00
CA PHE A 78 4.36 -8.13 5.81
C PHE A 78 3.74 -6.73 5.87
N TYR A 79 2.41 -6.62 6.10
CA TYR A 79 1.74 -5.32 6.18
C TYR A 79 2.18 -4.48 7.38
N LEU A 80 2.53 -5.10 8.51
CA LEU A 80 3.12 -4.40 9.66
C LEU A 80 4.48 -3.80 9.31
N ASN A 81 5.37 -4.59 8.69
CA ASN A 81 6.68 -4.15 8.28
C ASN A 81 6.61 -2.99 7.29
N GLU A 82 5.82 -3.15 6.22
CA GLU A 82 5.59 -2.12 5.21
C GLU A 82 5.00 -0.84 5.83
N THR A 83 4.11 -0.98 6.82
CA THR A 83 3.54 0.16 7.54
C THR A 83 4.62 0.95 8.27
N VAL A 84 5.55 0.26 8.95
CA VAL A 84 6.65 0.91 9.68
C VAL A 84 7.66 1.54 8.73
N GLU A 85 8.14 0.77 7.74
CA GLU A 85 9.19 1.21 6.82
C GLU A 85 8.75 2.39 5.95
N ASN A 86 7.49 2.37 5.53
CA ASN A 86 6.95 3.37 4.62
C ASN A 86 6.12 4.45 5.32
N GLY A 87 5.89 4.35 6.62
CA GLY A 87 5.07 5.29 7.38
C GLY A 87 3.63 5.37 6.85
N TRP A 88 3.01 4.22 6.53
CA TRP A 88 1.69 4.20 5.94
C TRP A 88 0.62 4.77 6.86
N SER A 89 -0.15 5.71 6.32
CA SER A 89 -1.37 6.13 6.96
C SER A 89 -2.43 5.03 6.89
N ARG A 90 -3.49 5.17 7.67
CA ARG A 90 -4.63 4.23 7.64
C ARG A 90 -5.23 4.06 6.24
N ALA A 91 -5.36 5.15 5.48
CA ALA A 91 -5.92 5.11 4.13
C ALA A 91 -5.03 4.32 3.17
N VAL A 92 -3.71 4.50 3.27
CA VAL A 92 -2.72 3.77 2.48
C VAL A 92 -2.75 2.28 2.81
N LEU A 93 -2.73 1.92 4.10
CA LEU A 93 -2.81 0.53 4.53
C LEU A 93 -4.08 -0.16 4.01
N LEU A 94 -5.25 0.49 4.15
CA LEU A 94 -6.51 -0.06 3.65
C LEU A 94 -6.48 -0.28 2.14
N ASN A 95 -5.98 0.68 1.37
CA ASN A 95 -5.83 0.53 -0.07
C ASN A 95 -4.98 -0.69 -0.43
N PHE A 96 -3.87 -0.92 0.27
CA PHE A 96 -2.98 -2.05 -0.02
C PHE A 96 -3.53 -3.40 0.47
N LEU A 97 -4.30 -3.41 1.54
CA LEU A 97 -5.05 -4.60 1.96
C LEU A 97 -6.12 -4.97 0.94
N ASP A 98 -6.92 -3.99 0.49
CA ASP A 98 -8.01 -4.19 -0.47
C ASP A 98 -7.49 -4.62 -1.85
N THR A 99 -6.31 -4.13 -2.26
CA THR A 99 -5.66 -4.48 -3.52
C THR A 99 -4.73 -5.70 -3.43
N ASN A 100 -4.72 -6.40 -2.30
CA ASN A 100 -3.94 -7.61 -2.07
C ASN A 100 -2.44 -7.48 -2.43
N LEU A 101 -1.78 -6.44 -1.92
CA LEU A 101 -0.37 -6.17 -2.23
C LEU A 101 0.54 -7.38 -1.92
N TYR A 102 0.29 -8.10 -0.83
CA TYR A 102 1.07 -9.28 -0.44
C TYR A 102 1.10 -10.36 -1.52
N GLU A 103 -0.04 -10.67 -2.12
CA GLU A 103 -0.16 -11.70 -3.15
C GLU A 103 0.42 -11.26 -4.50
N ARG A 104 0.54 -9.97 -4.72
CA ARG A 104 1.04 -9.38 -5.97
C ARG A 104 2.56 -9.25 -6.02
N GLN A 105 3.23 -9.29 -4.89
CA GLN A 105 4.69 -9.11 -4.82
C GLN A 105 5.45 -10.06 -5.74
N GLY A 106 6.42 -9.54 -6.45
CA GLY A 106 7.32 -10.30 -7.30
C GLY A 106 6.65 -10.96 -8.52
N LYS A 107 5.43 -10.55 -8.90
CA LYS A 107 4.69 -11.14 -10.02
C LYS A 107 4.72 -10.30 -11.30
N ALA A 108 5.20 -9.06 -11.27
CA ALA A 108 5.27 -8.28 -12.48
C ALA A 108 6.45 -8.70 -13.36
N VAL A 109 6.17 -8.76 -14.65
CA VAL A 109 7.19 -8.95 -15.66
C VAL A 109 7.78 -7.59 -16.00
N ASN A 110 9.04 -7.38 -15.67
CA ASN A 110 9.77 -6.16 -16.05
C ASN A 110 11.02 -6.49 -16.84
N ASN A 111 11.57 -5.49 -17.50
CA ASN A 111 12.74 -5.63 -18.35
C ASN A 111 13.98 -4.85 -17.83
N PHE A 112 13.93 -4.42 -16.56
CA PHE A 112 14.97 -3.58 -15.97
C PHE A 112 16.36 -4.22 -16.02
N SER A 113 16.45 -5.51 -15.66
CA SER A 113 17.74 -6.22 -15.69
C SER A 113 18.33 -6.36 -17.11
N ARG A 114 17.50 -6.27 -18.15
CA ARG A 114 17.92 -6.38 -19.55
C ARG A 114 18.30 -5.02 -20.15
N LEU A 115 17.55 -3.96 -19.79
CA LEU A 115 17.67 -2.65 -20.43
C LEU A 115 18.48 -1.64 -19.61
N LEU A 116 18.55 -1.81 -18.30
CA LEU A 116 19.28 -0.90 -17.41
C LEU A 116 20.61 -1.54 -16.96
N PRO A 117 21.72 -0.79 -16.98
CA PRO A 117 22.96 -1.28 -16.40
C PRO A 117 22.85 -1.40 -14.88
N LYS A 118 23.59 -2.35 -14.29
CA LYS A 118 23.79 -2.38 -12.84
C LYS A 118 24.59 -1.13 -12.41
N PRO A 119 24.29 -0.46 -11.30
CA PRO A 119 23.31 -0.77 -10.27
C PRO A 119 21.92 -0.17 -10.49
N GLN A 120 21.64 0.49 -11.63
CA GLN A 120 20.37 1.16 -11.89
C GLN A 120 19.20 0.18 -11.99
N SER A 121 19.41 -1.00 -12.59
CA SER A 121 18.38 -2.05 -12.63
C SER A 121 18.01 -2.54 -11.23
N ASP A 122 18.99 -2.71 -10.34
CA ASP A 122 18.78 -3.16 -8.98
C ASP A 122 18.01 -2.11 -8.17
N LEU A 123 18.38 -0.83 -8.34
CA LEU A 123 17.66 0.29 -7.71
C LEU A 123 16.22 0.39 -8.22
N ALA A 124 15.99 0.24 -9.53
CA ALA A 124 14.65 0.26 -10.10
C ALA A 124 13.77 -0.87 -9.56
N LEU A 125 14.32 -2.09 -9.44
CA LEU A 125 13.61 -3.24 -8.85
C LEU A 125 13.25 -3.03 -7.38
N GLN A 126 14.09 -2.35 -6.62
CA GLN A 126 13.86 -2.08 -5.20
C GLN A 126 12.91 -0.91 -4.95
N THR A 127 12.92 0.08 -5.84
CA THR A 127 12.23 1.35 -5.63
C THR A 127 10.82 1.34 -6.22
N LEU A 128 10.64 0.69 -7.37
CA LEU A 128 9.35 0.60 -8.02
C LEU A 128 8.54 -0.55 -7.46
N LYS A 129 7.28 -0.27 -7.22
CA LYS A 129 6.33 -1.26 -6.76
C LYS A 129 5.98 -2.23 -7.89
N ASP A 130 5.94 -3.50 -7.59
CA ASP A 130 5.76 -4.54 -8.57
C ASP A 130 4.78 -5.64 -8.07
N PRO A 131 3.67 -5.88 -8.74
CA PRO A 131 3.05 -5.08 -9.81
C PRO A 131 2.15 -3.95 -9.28
N TYR A 132 1.92 -2.94 -10.10
CA TYR A 132 0.90 -1.91 -9.84
C TYR A 132 -0.52 -2.45 -10.06
N ASN A 133 -1.49 -1.97 -9.27
CA ASN A 133 -2.90 -2.27 -9.47
C ASN A 133 -3.67 -0.99 -9.81
N PHE A 134 -4.09 -0.88 -11.06
CA PHE A 134 -4.88 0.22 -11.58
C PHE A 134 -6.34 -0.17 -11.90
N ASP A 135 -6.81 -1.32 -11.42
CA ASP A 135 -8.18 -1.82 -11.68
C ASP A 135 -9.27 -0.83 -11.23
N PHE A 136 -8.96 0.02 -10.23
CA PHE A 136 -9.86 1.07 -9.79
C PHE A 136 -10.06 2.20 -10.81
N LEU A 137 -9.23 2.28 -11.83
CA LEU A 137 -9.38 3.25 -12.92
C LEU A 137 -10.42 2.82 -13.95
N THR A 138 -11.15 1.72 -13.74
CA THR A 138 -12.20 1.12 -14.58
C THR A 138 -12.38 1.81 -15.94
N ILE A 139 -11.38 1.69 -16.81
CA ILE A 139 -11.42 2.25 -18.16
C ILE A 139 -12.11 1.19 -19.03
N THR A 140 -13.40 1.36 -19.29
CA THR A 140 -14.09 0.56 -20.29
C THR A 140 -13.78 1.10 -21.67
N LYS A 141 -13.68 0.22 -22.69
CA LYS A 141 -13.27 0.54 -24.07
C LYS A 141 -14.07 1.64 -24.79
N ASP A 142 -15.18 2.10 -24.22
CA ASP A 142 -16.07 3.11 -24.79
C ASP A 142 -15.95 4.51 -24.14
N PHE A 143 -14.91 4.75 -23.34
CA PHE A 143 -14.71 6.04 -22.67
C PHE A 143 -14.15 7.09 -23.63
N GLN A 144 -14.87 8.22 -23.75
CA GLN A 144 -14.33 9.40 -24.41
C GLN A 144 -13.27 10.08 -23.53
N GLU A 145 -12.25 10.71 -24.15
CA GLU A 145 -11.12 11.37 -23.45
C GLU A 145 -11.53 12.29 -22.29
N LEU A 146 -12.68 12.97 -22.40
CA LEU A 146 -13.23 13.87 -21.38
C LEU A 146 -13.68 13.16 -20.08
N GLU A 147 -14.06 11.90 -20.17
CA GLU A 147 -14.47 11.10 -19.01
C GLU A 147 -13.26 10.53 -18.28
N LEU A 148 -12.21 10.17 -19.00
CA LEU A 148 -10.93 9.73 -18.43
C LEU A 148 -10.35 10.81 -17.52
N GLU A 149 -10.42 12.07 -17.93
CA GLU A 149 -9.97 13.22 -17.15
C GLU A 149 -10.65 13.31 -15.78
N LYS A 150 -11.98 13.14 -15.76
CA LYS A 150 -12.76 13.16 -14.51
C LYS A 150 -12.43 11.96 -13.61
N VAL A 151 -12.33 10.76 -14.20
CA VAL A 151 -12.01 9.53 -13.46
C VAL A 151 -10.61 9.61 -12.86
N LEU A 152 -9.61 10.10 -13.60
CA LEU A 152 -8.26 10.32 -13.08
C LEU A 152 -8.24 11.39 -11.97
N THR A 153 -8.96 12.50 -12.15
CA THR A 153 -9.05 13.54 -11.12
C THR A 153 -9.73 13.04 -9.85
N GLN A 154 -10.78 12.24 -9.97
CA GLN A 154 -11.47 11.66 -8.83
C GLN A 154 -10.65 10.57 -8.11
N ASN A 155 -9.81 9.85 -8.85
CA ASN A 155 -9.01 8.76 -8.32
C ASN A 155 -7.52 9.10 -8.17
N ILE A 156 -7.14 10.37 -8.37
CA ILE A 156 -5.72 10.78 -8.32
C ILE A 156 -5.02 10.38 -7.02
N THR A 157 -5.73 10.45 -5.90
CA THR A 157 -5.17 10.03 -4.61
C THR A 157 -4.85 8.54 -4.59
N ARG A 158 -5.78 7.69 -5.08
CA ARG A 158 -5.55 6.24 -5.18
C ARG A 158 -4.42 5.93 -6.15
N PHE A 159 -4.38 6.66 -7.27
CA PHE A 159 -3.33 6.50 -8.26
C PHE A 159 -1.95 6.83 -7.69
N LEU A 160 -1.81 7.96 -7.00
CA LEU A 160 -0.56 8.34 -6.33
C LEU A 160 -0.18 7.38 -5.21
N LEU A 161 -1.15 6.87 -4.46
CA LEU A 161 -0.91 5.84 -3.44
C LEU A 161 -0.42 4.54 -4.06
N GLU A 162 -0.98 4.15 -5.21
CA GLU A 162 -0.55 2.95 -5.93
C GLU A 162 0.85 3.11 -6.52
N LEU A 163 1.20 4.27 -7.07
CA LEU A 163 2.56 4.57 -7.54
C LEU A 163 3.59 4.48 -6.40
N GLY A 164 3.22 4.85 -5.19
CA GLY A 164 4.10 4.80 -4.03
C GLY A 164 4.96 6.03 -3.83
N LYS A 165 6.05 5.90 -3.03
CA LYS A 165 6.94 7.00 -2.69
C LYS A 165 7.82 7.41 -3.87
N GLY A 166 8.21 8.69 -3.89
CA GLY A 166 9.18 9.22 -4.83
C GLY A 166 8.60 9.73 -6.14
N PHE A 167 7.32 9.50 -6.42
CA PHE A 167 6.67 10.04 -7.62
C PHE A 167 6.17 11.46 -7.40
N ALA A 168 6.60 12.38 -8.27
CA ALA A 168 6.08 13.74 -8.37
C ALA A 168 5.29 13.87 -9.67
N PHE A 169 4.04 14.29 -9.60
CA PHE A 169 3.23 14.58 -10.77
C PHE A 169 3.73 15.87 -11.43
N VAL A 170 4.09 15.79 -12.71
CA VAL A 170 4.61 16.92 -13.49
C VAL A 170 3.51 17.57 -14.31
N GLY A 171 2.68 16.77 -14.99
CA GLY A 171 1.61 17.30 -15.80
C GLY A 171 0.87 16.26 -16.62
N ARG A 172 -0.05 16.74 -17.44
CA ARG A 172 -0.89 15.94 -18.33
C ARG A 172 -0.69 16.43 -19.75
N GLN A 173 -0.65 15.48 -20.70
CA GLN A 173 -0.51 15.77 -22.14
C GLN A 173 0.58 16.84 -22.43
N MET A 174 1.67 16.78 -21.65
CA MET A 174 2.79 17.70 -21.81
C MET A 174 3.67 17.26 -22.97
N PRO A 175 4.04 18.19 -23.87
CA PRO A 175 4.97 17.86 -24.93
C PRO A 175 6.35 17.53 -24.36
N LEU A 176 6.89 16.39 -24.76
CA LEU A 176 8.25 15.98 -24.46
C LEU A 176 9.02 15.83 -25.77
N GLU A 177 10.11 16.57 -25.90
CA GLU A 177 11.03 16.43 -27.02
C GLU A 177 11.99 15.27 -26.73
N VAL A 178 11.96 14.24 -27.60
CA VAL A 178 12.83 13.07 -27.50
C VAL A 178 13.54 12.91 -28.85
N GLY A 179 14.76 13.37 -28.94
CA GLY A 179 15.47 13.47 -30.21
C GLY A 179 14.78 14.47 -31.13
N ASP A 180 14.38 14.02 -32.32
CA ASP A 180 13.68 14.84 -33.31
C ASP A 180 12.14 14.72 -33.27
N GLU A 181 11.62 13.97 -32.30
CA GLU A 181 10.18 13.70 -32.13
C GLU A 181 9.62 14.36 -30.88
N THR A 182 8.36 14.84 -30.97
CA THR A 182 7.62 15.33 -29.83
C THR A 182 6.55 14.32 -29.48
N ILE A 183 6.60 13.78 -28.25
CA ILE A 183 5.62 12.84 -27.71
C ILE A 183 4.72 13.51 -26.68
N TYR A 184 3.48 13.04 -26.57
CA TYR A 184 2.46 13.58 -25.66
C TYR A 184 1.93 12.47 -24.73
N PRO A 185 2.61 12.16 -23.62
CA PRO A 185 2.10 11.19 -22.67
C PRO A 185 0.86 11.71 -21.97
N ASP A 186 -0.12 10.84 -21.69
CA ASP A 186 -1.34 11.22 -20.96
C ASP A 186 -1.02 11.73 -19.57
N LEU A 187 -0.11 11.06 -18.87
CA LEU A 187 0.39 11.51 -17.57
C LEU A 187 1.92 11.45 -17.54
N LEU A 188 2.51 12.51 -17.03
CA LEU A 188 3.94 12.64 -16.81
C LEU A 188 4.25 12.73 -15.33
N PHE A 189 5.14 11.88 -14.87
CA PHE A 189 5.67 11.90 -13.50
C PHE A 189 7.20 12.00 -13.54
N TYR A 190 7.78 12.47 -12.46
CA TYR A 190 9.20 12.40 -12.19
C TYR A 190 9.46 11.57 -10.93
N HIS A 191 10.35 10.60 -11.03
CA HIS A 191 10.75 9.80 -9.89
C HIS A 191 11.99 10.38 -9.21
N LEU A 192 11.84 10.86 -7.98
CA LEU A 192 12.86 11.62 -7.25
C LEU A 192 14.12 10.80 -6.97
N GLU A 193 13.98 9.53 -6.60
CA GLU A 193 15.12 8.65 -6.28
C GLU A 193 15.82 8.13 -7.53
N LEU A 194 15.04 7.68 -8.52
CA LEU A 194 15.56 7.17 -9.80
C LEU A 194 16.02 8.28 -10.72
N ARG A 195 15.60 9.54 -10.47
CA ARG A 195 15.92 10.73 -11.26
C ARG A 195 15.58 10.58 -12.74
N CYS A 196 14.41 10.03 -13.01
CA CYS A 196 13.92 9.80 -14.37
C CYS A 196 12.45 10.24 -14.52
N TYR A 197 12.04 10.50 -15.76
CA TYR A 197 10.65 10.70 -16.08
C TYR A 197 9.94 9.36 -16.24
N CYS A 198 8.70 9.28 -15.77
CA CYS A 198 7.82 8.14 -15.93
C CYS A 198 6.63 8.57 -16.77
N LEU A 199 6.45 7.91 -17.90
CA LEU A 199 5.39 8.19 -18.86
C LEU A 199 4.28 7.18 -18.69
N LEU A 200 3.03 7.63 -18.64
CA LEU A 200 1.87 6.77 -18.66
C LEU A 200 1.01 7.11 -19.87
N TYR A 201 0.66 6.06 -20.61
CA TYR A 201 -0.29 6.11 -21.72
C TYR A 201 -1.52 5.32 -21.33
N THR A 202 -2.70 5.88 -21.53
CA THR A 202 -3.99 5.29 -21.12
C THR A 202 -4.80 4.73 -22.31
N SER A 203 -4.29 4.87 -23.53
CA SER A 203 -4.93 4.38 -24.76
C SER A 203 -4.06 3.37 -25.50
N ASP A 204 -4.62 2.71 -26.51
CA ASP A 204 -4.02 1.65 -27.36
C ASP A 204 -2.74 2.08 -28.15
N ALA A 205 -2.21 3.28 -27.87
CA ALA A 205 -0.95 3.76 -28.47
C ALA A 205 0.28 2.90 -28.12
N ALA A 206 0.13 1.89 -27.27
CA ALA A 206 1.18 0.90 -27.02
C ALA A 206 1.38 -0.09 -28.17
N ASP A 207 0.40 -0.24 -29.08
CA ASP A 207 0.48 -1.15 -30.22
C ASP A 207 1.21 -0.54 -31.42
N ASP A 208 1.39 0.78 -31.49
CA ASP A 208 2.06 1.46 -32.59
C ASP A 208 3.58 1.63 -32.39
N LEU A 209 4.14 1.15 -31.28
CA LEU A 209 5.56 1.27 -30.92
C LEU A 209 6.32 -0.06 -30.89
N ILE A 210 5.83 -1.10 -31.60
CA ILE A 210 6.55 -2.38 -31.75
C ILE A 210 7.01 -2.57 -33.19
#